data_7749121fc34bf5fb8bbc164061675291
#
_entry.id   7749121fc34bf5fb8bbc164061675291
#
_cell.length_a   1.000
_cell.length_b   1.000
_cell.length_c   1.000
_cell.angle_alpha   90.00
_cell.angle_beta   90.00
_cell.angle_gamma   90.00
#
_symmetry.space_group_name_H-M   'P 1'
#
loop_
_entity.id
_entity.type
_entity.pdbx_description
1 polymer ?
#
loop_
_entity_poly.entity_id
_entity_poly.type
_entity_poly.pdbx_seq_one_letter_code
_entity_poly.pdbx_strand_id
1 'polypeptide(L)'
;MTHCNDSDIEPRVQEAVRLFLQRVSGAYHVEGAILFGSRVRRDHRPDSDADVAVLLHGRQGPFLDTKLELADIAYDVLLETGILIQPLPVWEDEWEHPDHAANPRLIRNIAREGIRL
;
A
#
# COMPACT_ATOMS: atom_id res chain seq x y z
N MET A 1 -5.60 13.82 -19.04
CA MET A 1 -5.36 13.74 -18.40
C MET A 1 -5.27 13.43 -17.55
N THR A 2 -5.25 13.26 -17.13
CA THR A 2 -5.05 13.23 -16.36
C THR A 2 -4.94 12.57 -15.51
N HIS A 3 -4.88 12.25 -14.91
CA HIS A 3 -4.88 11.91 -14.01
C HIS A 3 -4.32 11.90 -13.06
N CYS A 4 -3.47 11.92 -13.45
CA CYS A 4 -3.31 12.62 -12.42
C CYS A 4 -3.30 12.20 -11.01
N ASN A 5 -2.97 11.10 -10.73
CA ASN A 5 -3.17 10.51 -9.42
C ASN A 5 -2.28 11.07 -8.34
N ASP A 6 -1.01 11.28 -8.65
CA ASP A 6 -0.06 11.77 -7.67
C ASP A 6 -0.43 13.15 -7.15
N SER A 7 -1.06 13.97 -8.01
CA SER A 7 -1.43 15.32 -7.59
C SER A 7 -2.58 15.34 -6.59
N ASP A 8 -3.29 14.21 -6.42
CA ASP A 8 -4.39 14.11 -5.47
C ASP A 8 -3.94 13.65 -4.09
N ILE A 9 -2.65 13.31 -3.94
CA ILE A 9 -2.11 12.82 -2.68
C ILE A 9 -1.28 13.94 -2.04
N GLU A 10 -1.48 14.17 -0.74
CA GLU A 10 -0.69 15.15 -0.02
C GLU A 10 0.80 14.88 -0.18
N PRO A 11 1.63 15.92 -0.41
CA PRO A 11 3.08 15.72 -0.56
C PRO A 11 3.73 14.98 0.60
N ARG A 12 3.27 15.21 1.82
CA ARG A 12 3.83 14.53 3.00
C ARG A 12 3.56 13.02 2.93
N VAL A 13 2.36 12.66 2.48
CA VAL A 13 2.00 11.25 2.34
C VAL A 13 2.79 10.61 1.21
N GLN A 14 2.95 11.31 0.08
CA GLN A 14 3.75 10.81 -1.04
C GLN A 14 5.18 10.53 -0.59
N GLU A 15 5.76 11.45 0.17
CA GLU A 15 7.13 11.31 0.65
C GLU A 15 7.26 10.09 1.56
N ALA A 16 6.33 9.95 2.51
CA ALA A 16 6.35 8.83 3.45
C ALA A 16 6.20 7.50 2.71
N VAL A 17 5.28 7.44 1.75
CA VAL A 17 5.05 6.20 1.00
C VAL A 17 6.27 5.87 0.15
N ARG A 18 6.89 6.87 -0.47
CA ARG A 18 8.09 6.64 -1.26
C ARG A 18 9.21 6.06 -0.41
N LEU A 19 9.43 6.64 0.77
CA LEU A 19 10.44 6.14 1.69
C LEU A 19 10.13 4.71 2.13
N PHE A 20 8.87 4.45 2.45
CA PHE A 20 8.42 3.12 2.85
C PHE A 20 8.70 2.10 1.74
N LEU A 21 8.30 2.39 0.51
CA LEU A 21 8.47 1.47 -0.61
C LEU A 21 9.95 1.25 -0.93
N GLN A 22 10.78 2.28 -0.78
CA GLN A 22 12.21 2.16 -0.98
C GLN A 22 12.80 1.14 -0.01
N ARG A 23 12.39 1.19 1.24
CA ARG A 23 12.88 0.27 2.27
C ARG A 23 12.34 -1.14 2.08
N VAL A 24 11.07 -1.26 1.71
CA VAL A 24 10.48 -2.57 1.43
C VAL A 24 11.19 -3.24 0.26
N SER A 25 11.57 -2.47 -0.75
CA SER A 25 12.27 -3.00 -1.92
C SER A 25 13.63 -3.59 -1.58
N GLY A 26 14.20 -3.22 -0.45
CA GLY A 26 15.44 -3.82 0.03
C GLY A 26 15.26 -5.25 0.54
N ALA A 27 14.04 -5.63 0.92
CA ALA A 27 13.75 -6.94 1.50
C ALA A 27 12.83 -7.80 0.62
N TYR A 28 12.06 -7.18 -0.27
CA TYR A 28 11.08 -7.87 -1.11
C TYR A 28 11.13 -7.36 -2.54
N HIS A 29 10.72 -8.21 -3.49
CA HIS A 29 10.58 -7.79 -4.87
C HIS A 29 9.21 -7.12 -5.04
N VAL A 30 9.20 -5.78 -5.03
CA VAL A 30 7.98 -4.99 -5.11
C VAL A 30 7.63 -4.71 -6.57
N GLU A 31 6.43 -5.11 -6.98
CA GLU A 31 5.94 -4.86 -8.34
C GLU A 31 5.19 -3.54 -8.45
N GLY A 32 4.73 -3.02 -7.33
CA GLY A 32 4.01 -1.76 -7.31
C GLY A 32 3.30 -1.56 -5.98
N ALA A 33 2.53 -0.47 -5.92
CA ALA A 33 1.77 -0.17 -4.71
C ALA A 33 0.53 0.64 -5.07
N ILE A 34 -0.51 0.50 -4.25
CA ILE A 34 -1.76 1.22 -4.46
C ILE A 34 -2.18 1.85 -3.12
N LEU A 35 -2.44 3.16 -3.14
CA LEU A 35 -3.01 3.86 -2.00
C LEU A 35 -4.53 3.66 -2.05
N PHE A 36 -5.12 3.29 -0.93
CA PHE A 36 -6.57 3.06 -0.88
C PHE A 36 -7.11 3.52 0.47
N GLY A 37 -8.42 3.33 0.67
CA GLY A 37 -9.05 3.68 1.94
C GLY A 37 -9.43 5.15 2.03
N SER A 38 -9.49 5.69 3.25
CA SER A 38 -10.02 7.02 3.49
C SER A 38 -9.21 8.14 2.84
N ARG A 39 -7.91 7.96 2.68
CA ARG A 39 -7.06 8.98 2.03
C ARG A 39 -7.45 9.18 0.57
N VAL A 40 -7.83 8.10 -0.10
CA VAL A 40 -8.26 8.17 -1.50
C VAL A 40 -9.61 8.84 -1.60
N ARG A 41 -10.51 8.53 -0.67
CA ARG A 41 -11.87 9.11 -0.69
C ARG A 41 -11.92 10.54 -0.20
N ARG A 42 -10.80 11.05 0.33
CA ARG A 42 -10.68 12.42 0.83
C ARG A 42 -11.62 12.74 2.00
N ASP A 43 -12.05 11.72 2.70
CA ASP A 43 -12.85 11.89 3.91
C ASP A 43 -12.01 11.58 5.15
N HIS A 44 -10.71 11.57 5.00
CA HIS A 44 -9.78 11.27 6.09
C HIS A 44 -9.59 12.47 7.01
N ARG A 45 -9.20 12.15 8.23
CA ARG A 45 -8.74 13.16 9.17
C ARG A 45 -7.22 13.36 9.00
N PRO A 46 -6.68 14.50 9.46
CA PRO A 46 -5.25 14.76 9.29
C PRO A 46 -4.35 13.67 9.88
N ASP A 47 -4.81 12.98 10.89
CA ASP A 47 -4.05 11.92 11.55
C ASP A 47 -4.43 10.51 11.09
N SER A 48 -5.21 10.40 10.01
CA SER A 48 -5.59 9.10 9.48
C SER A 48 -4.39 8.37 8.87
N ASP A 49 -4.40 7.05 9.02
CA ASP A 49 -3.38 6.20 8.44
C ASP A 49 -3.50 6.18 6.92
N ALA A 50 -2.37 5.96 6.26
CA ALA A 50 -2.34 5.78 4.82
C ALA A 50 -2.35 4.28 4.54
N ASP A 51 -3.45 3.78 3.96
CA ASP A 51 -3.57 2.36 3.61
C ASP A 51 -2.88 2.11 2.28
N VAL A 52 -1.85 1.26 2.28
CA VAL A 52 -1.05 0.98 1.09
C VAL A 52 -1.00 -0.51 0.83
N ALA A 53 -1.53 -0.92 -0.32
CA ALA A 53 -1.38 -2.30 -0.78
C ALA A 53 -0.02 -2.39 -1.48
N VAL A 54 0.83 -3.30 -1.00
CA VAL A 54 2.15 -3.53 -1.58
C VAL A 54 2.08 -4.76 -2.46
N LEU A 55 2.27 -4.57 -3.76
CA LEU A 55 2.23 -5.69 -4.71
C LEU A 55 3.59 -6.39 -4.71
N LEU A 56 3.57 -7.65 -4.31
CA LEU A 56 4.77 -8.46 -4.22
C LEU A 56 4.82 -9.48 -5.35
N HIS A 57 6.02 -9.70 -5.88
CA HIS A 57 6.22 -10.63 -7.00
C HIS A 57 5.84 -12.05 -6.62
N GLY A 58 5.18 -12.74 -7.54
CA GLY A 58 4.98 -14.17 -7.45
C GLY A 58 3.71 -14.58 -6.76
N ARG A 59 3.75 -15.79 -6.19
CA ARG A 59 2.61 -16.40 -5.53
C ARG A 59 2.52 -16.00 -4.07
N GLN A 60 1.34 -16.16 -3.52
CA GLN A 60 1.10 -15.85 -2.12
C GLN A 60 2.08 -16.56 -1.20
N GLY A 61 2.73 -15.76 -0.36
CA GLY A 61 3.62 -16.26 0.68
C GLY A 61 2.95 -16.22 2.05
N PRO A 62 3.74 -16.25 3.13
CA PRO A 62 3.21 -16.23 4.49
C PRO A 62 2.68 -14.83 4.82
N PHE A 63 1.35 -14.72 4.82
CA PHE A 63 0.69 -13.42 4.95
C PHE A 63 1.05 -12.71 6.25
N LEU A 64 0.89 -13.38 7.38
CA LEU A 64 1.08 -12.72 8.68
C LEU A 64 2.53 -12.28 8.87
N ASP A 65 3.48 -13.18 8.58
CA ASP A 65 4.90 -12.86 8.73
C ASP A 65 5.27 -11.66 7.85
N THR A 66 4.81 -11.67 6.60
CA THR A 66 5.09 -10.59 5.67
C THR A 66 4.47 -9.28 6.16
N LYS A 67 3.22 -9.33 6.61
CA LYS A 67 2.56 -8.14 7.10
C LYS A 67 3.26 -7.55 8.31
N LEU A 68 3.75 -8.39 9.21
CA LEU A 68 4.46 -7.92 10.40
C LEU A 68 5.79 -7.27 10.03
N GLU A 69 6.51 -7.83 9.06
CA GLU A 69 7.75 -7.22 8.59
C GLU A 69 7.49 -5.88 7.93
N LEU A 70 6.44 -5.79 7.12
CA LEU A 70 6.07 -4.51 6.50
C LEU A 70 5.66 -3.50 7.56
N ALA A 71 4.98 -3.95 8.62
CA ALA A 71 4.56 -3.07 9.70
C ALA A 71 5.77 -2.51 10.46
N ASP A 72 6.82 -3.30 10.64
CA ASP A 72 8.04 -2.82 11.28
C ASP A 72 8.69 -1.71 10.46
N ILE A 73 8.74 -1.89 9.14
CA ILE A 73 9.28 -0.86 8.24
C ILE A 73 8.40 0.39 8.30
N ALA A 74 7.08 0.21 8.32
CA ALA A 74 6.14 1.33 8.41
C ALA A 74 6.31 2.10 9.71
N TYR A 75 6.62 1.41 10.80
CA TYR A 75 6.85 2.07 12.08
C TYR A 75 8.07 2.98 12.03
N ASP A 76 9.16 2.52 11.40
CA ASP A 76 10.34 3.34 11.24
C ASP A 76 10.03 4.59 10.41
N VAL A 77 9.22 4.44 9.37
CA VAL A 77 8.78 5.57 8.55
C VAL A 77 7.95 6.55 9.37
N LEU A 78 7.08 6.03 10.24
CA LEU A 78 6.29 6.87 11.14
C LEU A 78 7.20 7.74 12.01
N LEU A 79 8.25 7.15 12.57
CA LEU A 79 9.17 7.88 13.44
C LEU A 79 9.91 8.99 12.68
N GLU A 80 10.14 8.80 11.39
CA GLU A 80 10.86 9.79 10.58
C GLU A 80 9.96 10.83 9.94
N THR A 81 8.74 10.49 9.61
CA THR A 81 7.87 11.36 8.82
C THR A 81 6.62 11.83 9.55
N GLY A 82 6.24 11.15 10.63
CA GLY A 82 4.98 11.43 11.31
C GLY A 82 3.76 10.84 10.62
N ILE A 83 3.96 10.10 9.53
CA ILE A 83 2.86 9.47 8.77
C ILE A 83 2.87 7.97 9.03
N LEU A 84 1.76 7.44 9.55
CA LEU A 84 1.62 6.01 9.74
C LEU A 84 1.07 5.38 8.48
N ILE A 85 1.77 4.38 7.97
CA ILE A 85 1.34 3.60 6.82
C ILE A 85 0.81 2.27 7.33
N GLN A 86 -0.37 1.88 6.85
CA GLN A 86 -0.96 0.57 7.14
C GLN A 86 -0.73 -0.31 5.91
N PRO A 87 0.28 -1.16 5.92
CA PRO A 87 0.61 -1.95 4.73
C PRO A 87 -0.26 -3.19 4.63
N LEU A 88 -0.62 -3.52 3.41
CA LEU A 88 -1.32 -4.77 3.10
C LEU A 88 -0.53 -5.50 2.02
N PRO A 89 0.08 -6.66 2.32
CA PRO A 89 0.78 -7.40 1.28
C PRO A 89 -0.23 -8.05 0.33
N VAL A 90 -0.04 -7.83 -0.97
CA VAL A 90 -0.86 -8.45 -2.01
C VAL A 90 0.11 -9.02 -3.02
N TRP A 91 0.07 -10.34 -3.21
CA TRP A 91 0.96 -10.96 -4.18
C TRP A 91 0.41 -10.81 -5.59
N GLU A 92 1.31 -10.78 -6.55
CA GLU A 92 0.99 -10.62 -7.96
C GLU A 92 -0.10 -11.60 -8.40
N ASP A 93 0.00 -12.84 -7.95
CA ASP A 93 -1.01 -13.86 -8.28
C ASP A 93 -2.40 -13.47 -7.78
N GLU A 94 -2.48 -12.94 -6.56
CA GLU A 94 -3.77 -12.50 -6.00
C GLU A 94 -4.31 -11.28 -6.73
N TRP A 95 -3.42 -10.40 -7.14
CA TRP A 95 -3.82 -9.18 -7.84
C TRP A 95 -4.40 -9.49 -9.22
N GLU A 96 -3.75 -10.41 -9.93
CA GLU A 96 -4.19 -10.80 -11.28
C GLU A 96 -5.37 -11.76 -11.24
N HIS A 97 -5.47 -12.54 -10.19
CA HIS A 97 -6.53 -13.53 -10.02
C HIS A 97 -7.18 -13.38 -8.64
N PRO A 98 -8.04 -12.37 -8.46
CA PRO A 98 -8.61 -12.10 -7.14
C PRO A 98 -9.31 -13.29 -6.50
N ASP A 99 -9.79 -14.25 -7.32
CA ASP A 99 -10.43 -15.45 -6.79
C ASP A 99 -9.49 -16.33 -5.99
N HIS A 100 -8.17 -16.16 -6.21
CA HIS A 100 -7.16 -16.90 -5.45
C HIS A 100 -6.89 -16.27 -4.09
N ALA A 101 -7.36 -15.06 -3.85
CA ALA A 101 -7.09 -14.36 -2.61
C ALA A 101 -8.04 -14.80 -1.50
N ALA A 102 -7.60 -14.65 -0.25
CA ALA A 102 -8.44 -14.94 0.91
C ALA A 102 -9.63 -13.97 0.98
N ASN A 103 -9.46 -12.75 0.49
CA ASN A 103 -10.53 -11.76 0.46
C ASN A 103 -10.64 -11.12 -0.92
N PRO A 104 -11.31 -11.80 -1.87
CA PRO A 104 -11.41 -11.30 -3.25
C PRO A 104 -12.09 -9.94 -3.35
N ARG A 105 -13.09 -9.69 -2.51
CA ARG A 105 -13.80 -8.41 -2.54
C ARG A 105 -12.88 -7.25 -2.23
N LEU A 106 -12.00 -7.41 -1.24
CA LEU A 106 -11.04 -6.38 -0.88
C LEU A 106 -10.11 -6.07 -2.05
N ILE A 107 -9.59 -7.11 -2.70
CA ILE A 107 -8.69 -6.94 -3.85
C ILE A 107 -9.39 -6.19 -4.97
N ARG A 108 -10.63 -6.56 -5.28
CA ARG A 108 -11.39 -5.89 -6.33
C ARG A 108 -11.68 -4.43 -5.99
N ASN A 109 -11.98 -4.14 -4.72
CA ASN A 109 -12.24 -2.78 -4.29
C ASN A 109 -10.99 -1.92 -4.40
N ILE A 110 -9.84 -2.45 -4.01
CA ILE A 110 -8.57 -1.74 -4.14
C ILE A 110 -8.27 -1.44 -5.61
N ALA A 111 -8.50 -2.42 -6.48
CA ALA A 111 -8.26 -2.24 -7.91
C ALA A 111 -9.16 -1.16 -8.51
N ARG A 112 -10.40 -1.08 -8.03
CA ARG A 112 -11.38 -0.14 -8.58
C ARG A 112 -11.20 1.27 -8.04
N GLU A 113 -10.92 1.39 -6.74
CA GLU A 113 -10.94 2.70 -6.06
C GLU A 113 -9.57 3.25 -5.73
N GLY A 114 -8.54 2.41 -5.72
CA GLY A 114 -7.22 2.83 -5.28
C GLY A 114 -6.48 3.68 -6.31
N ILE A 115 -5.44 4.37 -5.83
CA ILE A 115 -4.56 5.18 -6.68
C ILE A 115 -3.23 4.44 -6.81
N ARG A 116 -2.87 4.09 -8.04
CA ARG A 116 -1.60 3.42 -8.32
C ARG A 116 -0.45 4.39 -8.11
N LEU A 117 0.54 3.96 -7.35
CA LEU A 117 1.70 4.79 -7.02
C LEU A 117 2.91 4.47 -7.88
#